data_b54f490fdc4f710be4e94bf12aac4acc
#
_entry.id   b54f490fdc4f710be4e94bf12aac4acc
#
_cell.length_a   1.000
_cell.length_b   1.000
_cell.length_c   1.000
_cell.angle_alpha   90.00
_cell.angle_beta   90.00
_cell.angle_gamma   90.00
#
_symmetry.space_group_name_H-M   'P 1'
#
loop_
_entity.id
_entity.type
_entity.pdbx_description
1 polymer ?
#
loop_
_entity_poly.entity_id
_entity_poly.type
_entity_poly.pdbx_seq_one_letter_code
_entity_poly.pdbx_strand_id
1 'polypeptide(L)'
;ISFTNISGAEEIGANCYLLEMDGTRIVLDSGMHPKREGMAAMPDFDSMEPNSVEAVFLSHSHLDHLGTLPVLQEKQPAAEVFMTPAAAALSEVMLHNSVNVMSAKRLDLGIVEYPFFTHNDLDRLSDAWHAKSCNEVFRVGFRQNVLATFYDAGHILGSAGVMLEGESGHTVFYTGDVQFEDQSMIPGADFPESG
;
A
#
# COMPACT_ATOMS: atom_id res chain seq x y z
N ILE A 1 -11.28 3.89 -17.15
CA ILE A 1 -10.13 3.62 -16.28
C ILE A 1 -9.10 4.74 -16.38
N SER A 2 -8.56 5.21 -15.28
CA SER A 2 -7.43 6.14 -15.22
C SER A 2 -6.41 5.69 -14.19
N PHE A 3 -5.15 6.03 -14.41
CA PHE A 3 -4.04 5.72 -13.51
C PHE A 3 -3.21 7.00 -13.31
N THR A 4 -3.04 7.39 -12.05
CA THR A 4 -2.31 8.59 -11.67
C THR A 4 -1.21 8.25 -10.69
N ASN A 5 0.02 8.68 -11.00
CA ASN A 5 1.13 8.56 -10.09
C ASN A 5 1.08 9.69 -9.05
N ILE A 6 0.91 9.33 -7.78
CA ILE A 6 0.86 10.25 -6.63
C ILE A 6 2.25 10.45 -6.02
N SER A 7 3.18 9.53 -6.29
CA SER A 7 4.52 9.56 -5.71
C SER A 7 5.47 10.58 -6.34
N GLY A 8 5.06 11.27 -7.36
CA GLY A 8 5.88 12.33 -7.99
C GLY A 8 7.08 11.81 -8.78
N ALA A 9 6.96 10.72 -9.50
CA ALA A 9 7.88 9.83 -9.83
C ALA A 9 8.56 9.65 -11.17
N GLU A 10 9.69 10.24 -11.31
CA GLU A 10 10.72 9.74 -12.21
C GLU A 10 11.82 8.98 -11.44
N GLU A 11 11.55 8.55 -10.21
CA GLU A 11 12.54 7.89 -9.34
C GLU A 11 11.90 6.77 -8.50
N ILE A 12 12.74 5.85 -8.00
CA ILE A 12 12.31 4.79 -7.08
C ILE A 12 12.11 5.39 -5.68
N GLY A 13 10.95 5.10 -5.07
CA GLY A 13 10.62 5.48 -3.71
C GLY A 13 9.21 6.03 -3.57
N ALA A 14 8.67 6.10 -2.37
CA ALA A 14 7.35 6.61 -2.04
C ALA A 14 6.23 6.09 -2.96
N ASN A 15 6.24 4.78 -3.29
CA ASN A 15 5.28 4.19 -4.23
C ASN A 15 3.85 4.45 -3.77
N CYS A 16 3.09 5.16 -4.60
CA CYS A 16 1.69 5.49 -4.34
C CYS A 16 1.00 5.83 -5.66
N TYR A 17 0.00 5.06 -6.02
CA TYR A 17 -0.69 5.20 -7.30
C TYR A 17 -2.19 5.22 -7.09
N LEU A 18 -2.89 6.17 -7.71
CA LEU A 18 -4.33 6.24 -7.74
C LEU A 18 -4.85 5.62 -9.03
N LEU A 19 -5.63 4.55 -8.90
CA LEU A 19 -6.39 3.91 -9.97
C LEU A 19 -7.86 4.29 -9.83
N GLU A 20 -8.48 4.75 -10.90
CA GLU A 20 -9.94 4.87 -10.99
C GLU A 20 -10.46 3.85 -12.00
N MET A 21 -11.31 2.93 -11.56
CA MET A 21 -11.88 1.85 -12.33
C MET A 21 -13.39 1.77 -12.05
N ASP A 22 -14.21 1.92 -13.09
CA ASP A 22 -15.68 1.86 -13.03
C ASP A 22 -16.29 2.78 -11.96
N GLY A 23 -15.65 3.95 -11.73
CA GLY A 23 -16.05 4.93 -10.73
C GLY A 23 -15.61 4.62 -9.30
N THR A 24 -14.87 3.52 -9.08
CA THR A 24 -14.23 3.19 -7.80
C THR A 24 -12.80 3.71 -7.80
N ARG A 25 -12.42 4.43 -6.75
CA ARG A 25 -11.07 4.98 -6.56
C ARG A 25 -10.28 4.10 -5.61
N ILE A 26 -9.14 3.61 -6.09
CA ILE A 26 -8.28 2.63 -5.44
C ILE A 26 -6.87 3.19 -5.36
N VAL A 27 -6.26 3.16 -4.17
CA VAL A 27 -4.83 3.45 -4.03
C VAL A 27 -4.04 2.14 -3.97
N LEU A 28 -2.95 2.10 -4.71
CA LEU A 28 -2.00 0.99 -4.76
C LEU A 28 -0.71 1.45 -4.09
N ASP A 29 -0.41 0.89 -2.94
CA ASP A 29 0.67 1.23 -2.01
C ASP A 29 0.61 2.67 -1.45
N SER A 30 1.33 2.91 -0.37
CA SER A 30 1.49 4.22 0.27
C SER A 30 2.86 4.30 0.93
N GLY A 31 3.87 4.53 0.11
CA GLY A 31 5.26 4.43 0.49
C GLY A 31 5.86 5.73 1.04
N MET A 32 7.00 5.59 1.70
CA MET A 32 7.86 6.69 2.13
C MET A 32 9.15 6.67 1.31
N HIS A 33 9.58 7.84 0.82
CA HIS A 33 10.79 7.93 0.00
C HIS A 33 12.06 7.59 0.80
N PRO A 34 12.88 6.62 0.37
CA PRO A 34 13.97 6.07 1.19
C PRO A 34 15.16 7.04 1.38
N LYS A 35 15.28 8.07 0.54
CA LYS A 35 16.41 9.03 0.55
C LYS A 35 16.01 10.46 0.93
N ARG A 36 14.73 10.72 1.15
CA ARG A 36 14.22 12.05 1.54
C ARG A 36 13.73 12.01 2.97
N GLU A 37 13.62 13.18 3.60
CA GLU A 37 13.20 13.32 4.99
C GLU A 37 12.06 14.32 5.10
N GLY A 38 11.33 14.26 6.22
CA GLY A 38 10.20 15.15 6.48
C GLY A 38 9.12 15.05 5.40
N MET A 39 8.41 16.13 5.15
CA MET A 39 7.34 16.18 4.15
C MET A 39 7.79 15.78 2.73
N ALA A 40 9.06 15.97 2.39
CA ALA A 40 9.59 15.58 1.08
C ALA A 40 9.67 14.04 0.88
N ALA A 41 9.54 13.27 1.96
CA ALA A 41 9.52 11.82 1.90
C ALA A 41 8.12 11.24 1.60
N MET A 42 7.07 12.07 1.63
CA MET A 42 5.69 11.63 1.39
C MET A 42 5.28 11.74 -0.08
N PRO A 43 4.33 10.90 -0.53
CA PRO A 43 3.58 11.14 -1.75
C PRO A 43 2.80 12.47 -1.69
N ASP A 44 2.42 13.00 -2.84
CA ASP A 44 1.56 14.19 -2.95
C ASP A 44 0.09 13.85 -2.69
N PHE A 45 -0.23 13.60 -1.43
CA PHE A 45 -1.60 13.29 -1.02
C PHE A 45 -2.58 14.46 -1.24
N ASP A 46 -2.09 15.70 -1.36
CA ASP A 46 -2.95 16.86 -1.58
C ASP A 46 -3.48 16.93 -3.03
N SER A 47 -2.91 16.12 -3.94
CA SER A 47 -3.45 15.91 -5.30
C SER A 47 -4.71 15.04 -5.32
N MET A 48 -5.06 14.35 -4.22
CA MET A 48 -6.27 13.55 -4.08
C MET A 48 -7.34 14.31 -3.30
N GLU A 49 -8.60 14.24 -3.77
CA GLU A 49 -9.72 14.78 -3.03
C GLU A 49 -9.85 14.07 -1.67
N PRO A 50 -10.11 14.82 -0.57
CA PRO A 50 -10.28 14.23 0.76
C PRO A 50 -11.42 13.21 0.79
N ASN A 51 -11.18 12.09 1.45
CA ASN A 51 -12.17 11.02 1.66
C ASN A 51 -12.84 10.53 0.35
N SER A 52 -12.07 10.47 -0.72
CA SER A 52 -12.53 10.05 -2.05
C SER A 52 -12.09 8.65 -2.45
N VAL A 53 -11.13 8.06 -1.72
CA VAL A 53 -10.62 6.71 -1.95
C VAL A 53 -11.51 5.70 -1.25
N GLU A 54 -11.82 4.61 -1.92
CA GLU A 54 -12.70 3.54 -1.43
C GLU A 54 -11.92 2.31 -0.95
N ALA A 55 -10.76 2.05 -1.58
CA ALA A 55 -9.91 0.93 -1.20
C ALA A 55 -8.42 1.29 -1.32
N VAL A 56 -7.60 0.71 -0.45
CA VAL A 56 -6.14 0.76 -0.51
C VAL A 56 -5.62 -0.67 -0.54
N PHE A 57 -4.75 -0.98 -1.48
CA PHE A 57 -4.06 -2.27 -1.54
C PHE A 57 -2.60 -2.09 -1.20
N LEU A 58 -2.13 -2.81 -0.19
CA LEU A 58 -0.70 -2.88 0.12
C LEU A 58 -0.11 -4.14 -0.52
N SER A 59 0.88 -3.96 -1.38
CA SER A 59 1.57 -5.06 -2.03
C SER A 59 2.50 -5.81 -1.07
N HIS A 60 3.24 -5.09 -0.23
CA HIS A 60 4.17 -5.67 0.75
C HIS A 60 4.65 -4.63 1.78
N SER A 61 5.46 -5.08 2.76
CA SER A 61 5.77 -4.33 3.97
C SER A 61 7.08 -3.52 3.92
N HIS A 62 7.70 -3.30 2.76
CA HIS A 62 8.82 -2.36 2.67
C HIS A 62 8.34 -0.92 2.82
N LEU A 63 9.15 -0.07 3.44
CA LEU A 63 8.72 1.31 3.78
C LEU A 63 8.47 2.20 2.57
N ASP A 64 9.09 1.93 1.44
CA ASP A 64 8.83 2.63 0.18
C ASP A 64 7.51 2.22 -0.49
N HIS A 65 6.79 1.24 0.08
CA HIS A 65 5.42 0.85 -0.27
C HIS A 65 4.41 1.05 0.87
N LEU A 66 4.88 1.02 2.13
CA LEU A 66 4.05 1.03 3.34
C LEU A 66 4.15 2.34 4.15
N GLY A 67 5.30 3.02 4.09
CA GLY A 67 5.76 3.94 5.14
C GLY A 67 4.87 5.14 5.45
N THR A 68 3.94 5.49 4.57
CA THR A 68 2.97 6.58 4.78
C THR A 68 1.52 6.11 4.83
N LEU A 69 1.27 4.78 4.89
CA LEU A 69 -0.08 4.23 4.98
C LEU A 69 -0.92 4.83 6.12
N PRO A 70 -0.39 5.05 7.35
CA PRO A 70 -1.18 5.66 8.41
C PRO A 70 -1.61 7.09 8.10
N VAL A 71 -0.76 7.87 7.41
CA VAL A 71 -1.10 9.23 6.97
C VAL A 71 -2.19 9.20 5.90
N LEU A 72 -2.10 8.27 4.95
CA LEU A 72 -3.13 8.06 3.94
C LEU A 72 -4.48 7.70 4.57
N GLN A 73 -4.50 6.77 5.54
CA GLN A 73 -5.73 6.36 6.22
C GLN A 73 -6.39 7.51 6.98
N GLU A 74 -5.63 8.43 7.56
CA GLU A 74 -6.20 9.64 8.19
C GLU A 74 -6.80 10.62 7.16
N LYS A 75 -6.20 10.75 5.99
CA LYS A 75 -6.72 11.59 4.90
C LYS A 75 -7.90 10.95 4.16
N GLN A 76 -8.00 9.62 4.19
CA GLN A 76 -9.00 8.81 3.50
C GLN A 76 -9.68 7.82 4.47
N PRO A 77 -10.37 8.31 5.51
CA PRO A 77 -10.85 7.48 6.63
C PRO A 77 -11.96 6.48 6.25
N ALA A 78 -12.59 6.64 5.08
CA ALA A 78 -13.59 5.69 4.58
C ALA A 78 -12.98 4.57 3.73
N ALA A 79 -11.69 4.66 3.39
CA ALA A 79 -11.03 3.64 2.57
C ALA A 79 -10.79 2.35 3.37
N GLU A 80 -11.21 1.23 2.80
CA GLU A 80 -10.86 -0.10 3.31
C GLU A 80 -9.42 -0.45 2.90
N VAL A 81 -8.62 -0.96 3.82
CA VAL A 81 -7.21 -1.33 3.55
C VAL A 81 -7.06 -2.84 3.47
N PHE A 82 -6.57 -3.31 2.34
CA PHE A 82 -6.40 -4.74 2.05
C PHE A 82 -4.93 -5.10 1.88
N MET A 83 -4.53 -6.24 2.46
CA MET A 83 -3.19 -6.82 2.32
C MET A 83 -3.24 -8.31 2.64
N THR A 84 -2.14 -9.04 2.42
CA THR A 84 -2.07 -10.44 2.85
C THR A 84 -1.90 -10.55 4.37
N PRO A 85 -2.25 -11.69 5.01
CA PRO A 85 -2.09 -11.86 6.45
C PRO A 85 -0.64 -11.66 6.93
N ALA A 86 0.34 -12.15 6.16
CA ALA A 86 1.74 -11.98 6.52
C ALA A 86 2.21 -10.53 6.33
N ALA A 87 1.75 -9.84 5.27
CA ALA A 87 2.01 -8.42 5.10
C ALA A 87 1.42 -7.60 6.24
N ALA A 88 0.20 -7.91 6.73
CA ALA A 88 -0.40 -7.22 7.86
C ALA A 88 0.47 -7.32 9.12
N ALA A 89 0.88 -8.54 9.48
CA ALA A 89 1.71 -8.78 10.66
C ALA A 89 3.08 -8.07 10.57
N LEU A 90 3.72 -8.10 9.39
CA LEU A 90 5.00 -7.42 9.17
C LEU A 90 4.84 -5.90 9.14
N SER A 91 3.76 -5.39 8.54
CA SER A 91 3.49 -3.95 8.45
C SER A 91 3.34 -3.30 9.81
N GLU A 92 2.65 -3.96 10.74
CA GLU A 92 2.52 -3.49 12.12
C GLU A 92 3.89 -3.31 12.77
N VAL A 93 4.76 -4.33 12.70
CA VAL A 93 6.12 -4.28 13.26
C VAL A 93 6.96 -3.20 12.58
N MET A 94 6.91 -3.11 11.26
CA MET A 94 7.70 -2.14 10.48
C MET A 94 7.29 -0.70 10.77
N LEU A 95 5.99 -0.42 10.88
CA LEU A 95 5.48 0.92 11.17
C LEU A 95 5.78 1.34 12.62
N HIS A 96 5.64 0.45 13.60
CA HIS A 96 6.06 0.73 14.97
C HIS A 96 7.55 1.05 15.07
N ASN A 97 8.40 0.32 14.35
CA ASN A 97 9.82 0.64 14.25
C ASN A 97 10.06 1.99 13.55
N SER A 98 9.29 2.30 12.52
CA SER A 98 9.37 3.59 11.79
C SER A 98 9.08 4.77 12.72
N VAL A 99 8.11 4.67 13.64
CA VAL A 99 7.85 5.71 14.67
C VAL A 99 9.09 5.97 15.51
N ASN A 100 9.79 4.91 15.96
CA ASN A 100 11.00 5.05 16.76
C ASN A 100 12.13 5.73 15.98
N VAL A 101 12.33 5.32 14.71
CA VAL A 101 13.33 5.92 13.81
C VAL A 101 13.03 7.38 13.54
N MET A 102 11.79 7.72 13.20
CA MET A 102 11.38 9.12 12.98
C MET A 102 11.55 9.97 14.25
N SER A 103 11.22 9.43 15.41
CA SER A 103 11.39 10.12 16.70
C SER A 103 12.87 10.41 17.00
N ALA A 104 13.76 9.47 16.72
CA ALA A 104 15.21 9.69 16.84
C ALA A 104 15.69 10.74 15.84
N LYS A 105 15.30 10.66 14.58
CA LYS A 105 15.66 11.66 13.54
C LYS A 105 15.13 13.06 13.87
N ARG A 106 13.97 13.17 14.51
CA ARG A 106 13.47 14.47 15.02
C ARG A 106 14.46 15.10 15.97
N LEU A 107 15.00 14.32 16.89
CA LEU A 107 15.95 14.80 17.91
C LEU A 107 17.33 15.11 17.30
N ASP A 108 17.83 14.20 16.46
CA ASP A 108 19.20 14.25 15.95
C ASP A 108 19.35 15.24 14.79
N LEU A 109 18.34 15.33 13.92
CA LEU A 109 18.37 16.13 12.70
C LEU A 109 17.45 17.36 12.75
N GLY A 110 16.64 17.52 13.81
CA GLY A 110 15.74 18.65 13.96
C GLY A 110 14.54 18.63 13.00
N ILE A 111 14.13 17.46 12.50
CA ILE A 111 12.99 17.30 11.58
C ILE A 111 11.70 17.40 12.38
N VAL A 112 11.12 18.59 12.39
CA VAL A 112 10.00 18.94 13.30
C VAL A 112 8.70 18.18 12.96
N GLU A 113 8.52 17.76 11.71
CA GLU A 113 7.35 17.02 11.22
C GLU A 113 7.30 15.57 11.70
N TYR A 114 8.44 15.03 12.15
CA TYR A 114 8.52 13.65 12.64
C TYR A 114 8.06 13.52 14.10
N PRO A 115 7.49 12.39 14.52
CA PRO A 115 6.98 11.33 13.65
C PRO A 115 5.66 11.75 12.99
N PHE A 116 5.38 11.23 11.79
CA PHE A 116 4.14 11.51 11.04
C PHE A 116 2.89 10.90 11.71
N PHE A 117 3.07 9.86 12.49
CA PHE A 117 2.04 9.12 13.24
C PHE A 117 2.66 8.54 14.51
N THR A 118 1.83 8.18 15.46
CA THR A 118 2.25 7.63 16.76
C THR A 118 1.95 6.13 16.87
N HIS A 119 2.47 5.48 17.91
CA HIS A 119 2.13 4.10 18.24
C HIS A 119 0.61 3.92 18.45
N ASN A 120 -0.04 4.87 19.14
CA ASN A 120 -1.48 4.81 19.39
C ASN A 120 -2.31 4.96 18.09
N ASP A 121 -1.82 5.75 17.13
CA ASP A 121 -2.46 5.84 15.82
C ASP A 121 -2.38 4.51 15.09
N LEU A 122 -1.22 3.84 15.14
CA LEU A 122 -1.03 2.53 14.55
C LEU A 122 -1.94 1.46 15.16
N ASP A 123 -2.00 1.38 16.49
CA ASP A 123 -2.87 0.42 17.20
C ASP A 123 -4.34 0.56 16.75
N ARG A 124 -4.80 1.81 16.57
CA ARG A 124 -6.17 2.10 16.11
C ARG A 124 -6.40 1.79 14.63
N LEU A 125 -5.41 2.08 13.77
CA LEU A 125 -5.55 1.94 12.32
C LEU A 125 -5.37 0.51 11.86
N SER A 126 -4.47 -0.27 12.49
CA SER A 126 -4.23 -1.66 12.13
C SER A 126 -5.41 -2.59 12.43
N ASP A 127 -6.22 -2.27 13.43
CA ASP A 127 -7.45 -3.01 13.74
C ASP A 127 -8.46 -3.00 12.56
N ALA A 128 -8.36 -2.01 11.67
CA ALA A 128 -9.24 -1.85 10.51
C ALA A 128 -8.68 -2.48 9.22
N TRP A 129 -7.53 -3.17 9.26
CA TRP A 129 -6.96 -3.79 8.08
C TRP A 129 -7.66 -5.12 7.75
N HIS A 130 -7.93 -5.33 6.47
CA HIS A 130 -8.56 -6.54 5.95
C HIS A 130 -7.51 -7.49 5.38
N ALA A 131 -7.19 -8.54 6.12
CA ALA A 131 -6.27 -9.57 5.66
C ALA A 131 -7.00 -10.52 4.68
N LYS A 132 -6.46 -10.68 3.45
CA LYS A 132 -6.97 -11.54 2.40
C LYS A 132 -5.90 -12.49 1.90
N SER A 133 -6.22 -13.77 1.81
CA SER A 133 -5.28 -14.78 1.31
C SER A 133 -5.07 -14.64 -0.20
N CYS A 134 -3.90 -15.07 -0.69
CA CYS A 134 -3.69 -15.23 -2.13
C CYS A 134 -4.72 -16.20 -2.72
N ASN A 135 -5.11 -15.96 -3.96
CA ASN A 135 -6.12 -16.72 -4.72
C ASN A 135 -7.55 -16.65 -4.13
N GLU A 136 -7.81 -15.79 -3.13
CA GLU A 136 -9.15 -15.48 -2.64
C GLU A 136 -9.73 -14.32 -3.47
N VAL A 137 -10.88 -14.53 -4.12
CA VAL A 137 -11.59 -13.47 -4.85
C VAL A 137 -12.53 -12.75 -3.89
N PHE A 138 -12.46 -11.43 -3.83
CA PHE A 138 -13.35 -10.61 -3.01
C PHE A 138 -13.76 -9.32 -3.75
N ARG A 139 -14.81 -8.67 -3.26
CA ARG A 139 -15.32 -7.43 -3.86
C ARG A 139 -14.83 -6.24 -3.07
N VAL A 140 -14.61 -5.11 -3.79
CA VAL A 140 -14.19 -3.84 -3.19
C VAL A 140 -14.95 -2.66 -3.80
N GLY A 141 -14.84 -1.54 -3.11
CA GLY A 141 -15.55 -0.30 -3.44
C GLY A 141 -16.93 -0.23 -2.79
N PHE A 142 -17.45 0.97 -2.61
CA PHE A 142 -18.76 1.18 -1.95
C PHE A 142 -19.91 0.52 -2.73
N ARG A 143 -19.75 0.35 -4.04
CA ARG A 143 -20.71 -0.33 -4.91
C ARG A 143 -20.43 -1.82 -5.08
N GLN A 144 -19.32 -2.33 -4.51
CA GLN A 144 -18.88 -3.72 -4.66
C GLN A 144 -18.73 -4.16 -6.13
N ASN A 145 -18.30 -3.24 -6.99
CA ASN A 145 -18.28 -3.37 -8.45
C ASN A 145 -16.88 -3.69 -9.02
N VAL A 146 -15.88 -3.85 -8.17
CA VAL A 146 -14.56 -4.31 -8.54
C VAL A 146 -14.26 -5.61 -7.81
N LEU A 147 -13.82 -6.65 -8.54
CA LEU A 147 -13.27 -7.87 -7.97
C LEU A 147 -11.78 -7.69 -7.76
N ALA A 148 -11.26 -8.19 -6.64
CA ALA A 148 -9.85 -8.17 -6.32
C ALA A 148 -9.36 -9.57 -5.96
N THR A 149 -8.14 -9.90 -6.38
CA THR A 149 -7.47 -11.16 -6.05
C THR A 149 -5.98 -10.90 -5.85
N PHE A 150 -5.44 -11.31 -4.70
CA PHE A 150 -3.99 -11.30 -4.48
C PHE A 150 -3.32 -12.54 -5.07
N TYR A 151 -2.11 -12.36 -5.61
CA TYR A 151 -1.23 -13.43 -6.10
C TYR A 151 0.15 -13.26 -5.47
N ASP A 152 0.79 -14.37 -5.07
CA ASP A 152 2.12 -14.31 -4.45
C ASP A 152 3.14 -13.66 -5.40
N ALA A 153 3.83 -12.63 -4.93
CA ALA A 153 4.83 -11.90 -5.72
C ALA A 153 6.26 -12.43 -5.52
N GLY A 154 6.49 -13.37 -4.60
CA GLY A 154 7.78 -14.02 -4.37
C GLY A 154 8.89 -13.12 -3.83
N HIS A 155 8.61 -11.85 -3.54
CA HIS A 155 9.62 -10.85 -3.19
C HIS A 155 10.06 -10.94 -1.72
N ILE A 156 9.11 -10.78 -0.80
CA ILE A 156 9.29 -11.01 0.64
C ILE A 156 8.09 -11.79 1.19
N LEU A 157 8.17 -12.24 2.44
CA LEU A 157 7.06 -12.94 3.07
C LEU A 157 5.78 -12.08 3.04
N GLY A 158 4.74 -12.61 2.41
CA GLY A 158 3.44 -11.95 2.27
C GLY A 158 3.37 -10.90 1.16
N SER A 159 4.41 -10.71 0.35
CA SER A 159 4.34 -9.85 -0.82
C SER A 159 3.34 -10.40 -1.84
N ALA A 160 2.53 -9.52 -2.42
CA ALA A 160 1.53 -9.93 -3.40
C ALA A 160 1.30 -8.87 -4.46
N GLY A 161 1.13 -9.32 -5.71
CA GLY A 161 0.45 -8.54 -6.73
C GLY A 161 -1.05 -8.62 -6.55
N VAL A 162 -1.79 -7.62 -7.02
CA VAL A 162 -3.26 -7.62 -7.00
C VAL A 162 -3.82 -7.51 -8.41
N MET A 163 -4.73 -8.42 -8.74
CA MET A 163 -5.56 -8.32 -9.93
C MET A 163 -6.89 -7.66 -9.55
N LEU A 164 -7.26 -6.65 -10.33
CA LEU A 164 -8.49 -5.89 -10.18
C LEU A 164 -9.29 -6.02 -11.48
N GLU A 165 -10.54 -6.48 -11.36
CA GLU A 165 -11.44 -6.72 -12.47
C GLU A 165 -12.71 -5.90 -12.29
N GLY A 166 -12.94 -4.94 -13.18
CA GLY A 166 -14.11 -4.08 -13.16
C GLY A 166 -15.30 -4.68 -13.92
N GLU A 167 -16.51 -4.23 -13.60
CA GLU A 167 -17.75 -4.66 -14.27
C GLU A 167 -17.77 -4.31 -15.78
N SER A 168 -17.02 -3.29 -16.21
CA SER A 168 -16.84 -2.92 -17.62
C SER A 168 -15.99 -3.92 -18.41
N GLY A 169 -15.43 -4.93 -17.75
CA GLY A 169 -14.53 -5.93 -18.36
C GLY A 169 -13.07 -5.49 -18.45
N HIS A 170 -12.70 -4.34 -17.87
CA HIS A 170 -11.31 -3.96 -17.76
C HIS A 170 -10.63 -4.73 -16.61
N THR A 171 -9.40 -5.14 -16.84
CA THR A 171 -8.55 -5.81 -15.85
C THR A 171 -7.25 -5.02 -15.69
N VAL A 172 -6.82 -4.83 -14.45
CA VAL A 172 -5.52 -4.26 -14.09
C VAL A 172 -4.81 -5.22 -13.17
N PHE A 173 -3.55 -5.49 -13.45
CA PHE A 173 -2.68 -6.25 -12.56
C PHE A 173 -1.55 -5.35 -12.07
N TYR A 174 -1.53 -5.07 -10.77
CA TYR A 174 -0.46 -4.35 -10.09
C TYR A 174 0.46 -5.36 -9.41
N THR A 175 1.71 -5.42 -9.83
CA THR A 175 2.66 -6.45 -9.36
C THR A 175 3.24 -6.14 -7.99
N GLY A 176 3.33 -4.85 -7.60
CA GLY A 176 4.28 -4.43 -6.58
C GLY A 176 5.71 -4.83 -7.00
N ASP A 177 6.56 -5.07 -6.01
CA ASP A 177 7.88 -5.67 -6.23
C ASP A 177 7.75 -7.18 -6.41
N VAL A 178 8.45 -7.74 -7.39
CA VAL A 178 8.32 -9.13 -7.77
C VAL A 178 9.68 -9.85 -7.85
N GLN A 179 9.69 -11.12 -7.45
CA GLN A 179 10.79 -12.05 -7.62
C GLN A 179 10.26 -13.35 -8.23
N PHE A 180 10.72 -13.70 -9.42
CA PHE A 180 10.25 -14.90 -10.14
C PHE A 180 11.03 -16.19 -9.78
N GLU A 181 12.25 -16.03 -9.29
CA GLU A 181 13.07 -17.19 -8.90
C GLU A 181 12.83 -17.55 -7.44
N ASP A 182 12.84 -18.86 -7.15
CA ASP A 182 12.75 -19.36 -5.79
C ASP A 182 13.90 -18.81 -4.92
N GLN A 183 13.54 -18.33 -3.75
CA GLN A 183 14.48 -17.97 -2.70
C GLN A 183 14.61 -19.14 -1.70
N SER A 184 15.55 -19.04 -0.76
CA SER A 184 15.78 -20.14 0.20
C SER A 184 14.57 -20.51 1.06
N MET A 185 13.64 -19.57 1.30
CA MET A 185 12.49 -19.73 2.19
C MET A 185 11.15 -19.31 1.57
N ILE A 186 11.17 -18.65 0.43
CA ILE A 186 9.99 -18.10 -0.25
C ILE A 186 10.03 -18.59 -1.70
N PRO A 187 8.96 -19.21 -2.22
CA PRO A 187 8.88 -19.56 -3.64
C PRO A 187 8.86 -18.30 -4.49
N GLY A 188 9.21 -18.43 -5.76
CA GLY A 188 9.06 -17.37 -6.74
C GLY A 188 7.59 -16.99 -6.95
N ALA A 189 7.37 -15.86 -7.64
CA ALA A 189 6.02 -15.35 -7.90
C ALA A 189 5.13 -16.37 -8.61
N ASP A 190 3.89 -16.47 -8.13
CA ASP A 190 2.84 -17.32 -8.71
C ASP A 190 1.72 -16.40 -9.24
N PHE A 191 1.94 -15.84 -10.43
CA PHE A 191 1.02 -14.93 -11.10
C PHE A 191 0.08 -15.68 -12.06
N PRO A 192 -1.12 -15.15 -12.31
CA PRO A 192 -2.04 -15.75 -13.25
C PRO A 192 -1.45 -15.74 -14.67
N GLU A 193 -1.63 -16.84 -15.40
CA GLU A 193 -1.30 -16.87 -16.82
C GLU A 193 -2.14 -15.82 -17.58
N SER A 194 -1.49 -15.08 -18.47
CA SER A 194 -2.20 -14.14 -19.35
C SER A 194 -3.11 -14.92 -20.28
N GLY A 195 -4.43 -14.76 -20.14
CA GLY A 195 -5.41 -15.27 -21.08
C GLY A 195 -5.39 -14.52 -22.42
#